data_547179fba8bd2098a2cae5290c46fb4c
#
_entry.id   547179fba8bd2098a2cae5290c46fb4c
#
_cell.length_a   1.000
_cell.length_b   1.000
_cell.length_c   1.000
_cell.angle_alpha   90.00
_cell.angle_beta   90.00
_cell.angle_gamma   90.00
#
_symmetry.space_group_name_H-M   'P 1'
#
loop_
_entity.id
_entity.type
_entity.pdbx_description
1 polymer ?
#
loop_
_entity_poly.entity_id
_entity_poly.type
_entity_poly.pdbx_seq_one_letter_code
_entity_poly.pdbx_strand_id
1 'polypeptide(L)'
;MPSLGLVIGLSLFSFAAAAQVYPVSGVWAAIDSQFPTAANETCIAVKTFGVEAVSKKSVSEMIIFAKDKRYDVKGDVQTETTIKSIKLADGGFRITESFSKRGSWLGLRKKATYILKVLDPLTIEIWDAASMTRYAKCGSQRPPI
;
A
#
# COMPACT_ATOMS: atom_id res chain seq x y z
N MET A 1 31.34 -33.77 -49.04
CA MET A 1 31.22 -33.78 -47.58
C MET A 1 30.24 -32.67 -47.17
N PRO A 2 29.08 -32.99 -46.68
CA PRO A 2 28.15 -31.93 -46.25
C PRO A 2 28.54 -31.43 -44.87
N SER A 3 28.71 -30.13 -44.75
CA SER A 3 28.96 -29.40 -43.52
C SER A 3 27.64 -29.31 -42.73
N LEU A 4 27.60 -29.92 -41.55
CA LEU A 4 26.51 -29.75 -40.61
C LEU A 4 26.65 -28.37 -39.92
N GLY A 5 25.81 -27.43 -40.29
CA GLY A 5 25.65 -26.18 -39.59
C GLY A 5 24.83 -26.37 -38.28
N LEU A 6 25.49 -26.27 -37.13
CA LEU A 6 24.84 -26.29 -35.82
C LEU A 6 24.14 -24.93 -35.58
N VAL A 7 22.83 -24.91 -35.72
CA VAL A 7 22.02 -23.74 -35.35
C VAL A 7 21.78 -23.81 -33.84
N ILE A 8 22.53 -23.03 -33.06
CA ILE A 8 22.28 -22.80 -31.63
C ILE A 8 21.13 -21.81 -31.52
N GLY A 9 19.93 -22.33 -31.27
CA GLY A 9 18.78 -21.53 -30.96
C GLY A 9 18.94 -20.88 -29.56
N LEU A 10 19.26 -19.61 -29.50
CA LEU A 10 19.16 -18.82 -28.26
C LEU A 10 17.67 -18.67 -27.89
N SER A 11 17.21 -19.50 -26.98
CA SER A 11 15.91 -19.30 -26.32
C SER A 11 16.03 -18.11 -25.38
N LEU A 12 15.55 -16.95 -25.82
CA LEU A 12 15.35 -15.79 -24.96
C LEU A 12 14.21 -16.11 -24.00
N PHE A 13 14.54 -16.58 -22.80
CA PHE A 13 13.58 -16.62 -21.71
C PHE A 13 13.29 -15.19 -21.28
N SER A 14 12.18 -14.65 -21.77
CA SER A 14 11.62 -13.39 -21.22
C SER A 14 11.09 -13.70 -19.82
N PHE A 15 11.88 -13.38 -18.80
CA PHE A 15 11.37 -13.31 -17.43
C PHE A 15 10.43 -12.11 -17.37
N ALA A 16 9.12 -12.36 -17.44
CA ALA A 16 8.13 -11.36 -17.08
C ALA A 16 8.38 -11.00 -15.61
N ALA A 17 8.77 -9.75 -15.32
CA ALA A 17 8.90 -9.27 -13.96
C ALA A 17 7.55 -9.43 -13.26
N ALA A 18 7.50 -10.22 -12.16
CA ALA A 18 6.29 -10.35 -11.35
C ALA A 18 5.85 -8.96 -10.89
N ALA A 19 4.55 -8.64 -11.05
CA ALA A 19 4.00 -7.37 -10.57
C ALA A 19 4.27 -7.23 -9.07
N GLN A 20 4.83 -6.09 -8.65
CA GLN A 20 5.07 -5.80 -7.24
C GLN A 20 3.72 -5.63 -6.53
N VAL A 21 3.52 -6.32 -5.40
CA VAL A 21 2.33 -6.22 -4.58
C VAL A 21 2.72 -5.88 -3.15
N TYR A 22 1.84 -5.18 -2.43
CA TYR A 22 2.07 -4.90 -1.02
C TYR A 22 2.10 -6.20 -0.19
N PRO A 23 2.94 -6.27 0.87
CA PRO A 23 3.02 -7.44 1.74
C PRO A 23 1.81 -7.61 2.67
N VAL A 24 0.94 -6.61 2.69
CA VAL A 24 -0.29 -6.58 3.49
C VAL A 24 -1.47 -6.17 2.61
N SER A 25 -2.68 -6.51 3.03
CA SER A 25 -3.92 -6.19 2.32
C SER A 25 -5.03 -5.76 3.27
N GLY A 26 -6.07 -5.14 2.74
CA GLY A 26 -7.26 -4.74 3.48
C GLY A 26 -7.21 -3.34 4.04
N VAL A 27 -8.14 -3.05 4.95
CA VAL A 27 -8.34 -1.73 5.56
C VAL A 27 -7.63 -1.66 6.91
N TRP A 28 -6.90 -0.60 7.13
CA TRP A 28 -6.11 -0.33 8.32
C TRP A 28 -6.44 1.05 8.87
N ALA A 29 -6.71 1.16 10.17
CA ALA A 29 -6.99 2.43 10.84
C ALA A 29 -5.80 2.88 11.68
N ALA A 30 -5.44 4.16 11.61
CA ALA A 30 -4.35 4.72 12.39
C ALA A 30 -4.66 4.67 13.90
N ILE A 31 -3.69 4.24 14.68
CA ILE A 31 -3.75 4.23 16.15
C ILE A 31 -3.17 5.55 16.64
N ASP A 32 -4.01 6.36 17.28
CA ASP A 32 -3.61 7.62 17.90
C ASP A 32 -3.47 7.42 19.41
N SER A 33 -2.31 7.82 19.96
CA SER A 33 -2.07 7.73 21.40
C SER A 33 -2.96 8.64 22.25
N GLN A 34 -3.44 9.74 21.66
CA GLN A 34 -4.38 10.65 22.33
C GLN A 34 -5.83 10.15 22.29
N PHE A 35 -6.15 9.32 21.30
CA PHE A 35 -7.49 8.74 21.12
C PHE A 35 -7.39 7.22 20.90
N PRO A 36 -7.03 6.46 21.93
CA PRO A 36 -6.68 5.03 21.78
C PRO A 36 -7.84 4.15 21.32
N THR A 37 -9.08 4.58 21.49
CA THR A 37 -10.28 3.85 21.03
C THR A 37 -10.69 4.18 19.60
N ALA A 38 -10.20 5.29 19.04
CA ALA A 38 -10.65 5.79 17.74
C ALA A 38 -10.41 4.81 16.59
N ALA A 39 -9.30 4.09 16.58
CA ALA A 39 -9.02 3.07 15.58
C ALA A 39 -10.03 1.92 15.63
N ASN A 40 -10.36 1.44 16.83
CA ASN A 40 -11.34 0.38 17.01
C ASN A 40 -12.75 0.84 16.61
N GLU A 41 -13.16 2.02 17.00
CA GLU A 41 -14.44 2.63 16.61
C GLU A 41 -14.54 2.79 15.09
N THR A 42 -13.47 3.26 14.44
CA THR A 42 -13.36 3.35 12.99
C THR A 42 -13.50 1.97 12.34
N CYS A 43 -12.83 0.95 12.87
CA CYS A 43 -12.92 -0.42 12.34
C CYS A 43 -14.33 -1.02 12.49
N ILE A 44 -14.99 -0.78 13.60
CA ILE A 44 -16.39 -1.21 13.82
C ILE A 44 -17.31 -0.51 12.81
N ALA A 45 -17.16 0.80 12.64
CA ALA A 45 -17.96 1.57 11.71
C ALA A 45 -17.73 1.14 10.24
N VAL A 46 -16.49 0.85 9.86
CA VAL A 46 -16.16 0.32 8.52
C VAL A 46 -16.84 -1.02 8.26
N LYS A 47 -16.85 -1.92 9.23
CA LYS A 47 -17.56 -3.21 9.11
C LYS A 47 -19.06 -3.05 8.96
N THR A 48 -19.64 -2.06 9.64
CA THR A 48 -21.09 -1.86 9.67
C THR A 48 -21.59 -1.08 8.46
N PHE A 49 -20.89 -0.02 8.06
CA PHE A 49 -21.37 0.97 7.09
C PHE A 49 -20.53 1.05 5.81
N GLY A 50 -19.36 0.40 5.78
CA GLY A 50 -18.41 0.50 4.68
C GLY A 50 -17.47 1.70 4.77
N VAL A 51 -16.40 1.68 3.99
CA VAL A 51 -15.33 2.70 4.02
C VAL A 51 -15.84 4.08 3.62
N GLU A 52 -16.64 4.19 2.57
CA GLU A 52 -17.13 5.48 2.06
C GLU A 52 -18.00 6.23 3.06
N ALA A 53 -18.87 5.51 3.78
CA ALA A 53 -19.74 6.11 4.78
C ALA A 53 -18.96 6.60 6.01
N VAL A 54 -17.86 5.93 6.33
CA VAL A 54 -17.04 6.23 7.52
C VAL A 54 -16.02 7.32 7.23
N SER A 55 -15.48 7.41 6.01
CA SER A 55 -14.46 8.41 5.65
C SER A 55 -14.87 9.83 5.96
N LYS A 56 -16.15 10.15 5.79
CA LYS A 56 -16.71 11.49 6.07
C LYS A 56 -16.88 11.83 7.56
N LYS A 57 -16.93 10.80 8.41
CA LYS A 57 -17.22 10.96 9.85
C LYS A 57 -16.07 10.50 10.75
N SER A 58 -15.06 9.85 10.19
CA SER A 58 -13.97 9.26 10.97
C SER A 58 -12.96 10.31 11.41
N VAL A 59 -12.53 10.20 12.65
CA VAL A 59 -11.43 10.97 13.22
C VAL A 59 -10.09 10.35 12.87
N SER A 60 -10.06 9.03 12.61
CA SER A 60 -8.83 8.29 12.29
C SER A 60 -8.56 8.25 10.79
N GLU A 61 -7.30 8.40 10.44
CA GLU A 61 -6.84 8.12 9.08
C GLU A 61 -6.93 6.62 8.80
N MET A 62 -7.31 6.29 7.58
CA MET A 62 -7.35 4.91 7.10
C MET A 62 -6.42 4.73 5.91
N ILE A 63 -5.81 3.54 5.84
CA ILE A 63 -5.06 3.10 4.67
C ILE A 63 -5.70 1.81 4.16
N ILE A 64 -5.84 1.70 2.84
CA ILE A 64 -6.33 0.50 2.18
C ILE A 64 -5.24 -0.01 1.26
N PHE A 65 -4.81 -1.26 1.45
CA PHE A 65 -3.89 -1.93 0.55
C PHE A 65 -4.65 -2.94 -0.33
N ALA A 66 -4.53 -2.78 -1.64
CA ALA A 66 -5.19 -3.62 -2.63
C ALA A 66 -4.22 -3.95 -3.77
N LYS A 67 -3.56 -5.10 -3.68
CA LYS A 67 -2.53 -5.57 -4.63
C LYS A 67 -1.37 -4.57 -4.74
N ASP A 68 -1.27 -3.85 -5.85
CA ASP A 68 -0.24 -2.86 -6.18
C ASP A 68 -0.67 -1.41 -5.86
N LYS A 69 -1.87 -1.22 -5.31
CA LYS A 69 -2.44 0.09 -4.97
C LYS A 69 -2.57 0.29 -3.47
N ARG A 70 -2.31 1.51 -3.03
CA ARG A 70 -2.62 1.99 -1.69
C ARG A 70 -3.51 3.22 -1.79
N TYR A 71 -4.52 3.26 -0.94
CA TYR A 71 -5.41 4.39 -0.81
C TYR A 71 -5.30 4.96 0.60
N ASP A 72 -4.92 6.22 0.70
CA ASP A 72 -4.94 6.96 1.96
C ASP A 72 -6.25 7.75 2.03
N VAL A 73 -7.02 7.53 3.08
CA VAL A 73 -8.33 8.13 3.27
C VAL A 73 -8.31 8.98 4.54
N LYS A 74 -8.48 10.28 4.36
CA LYS A 74 -8.55 11.26 5.46
C LYS A 74 -9.70 12.24 5.20
N GLY A 75 -10.79 12.07 5.92
CA GLY A 75 -12.01 12.84 5.66
C GLY A 75 -12.52 12.60 4.24
N ASP A 76 -12.77 13.67 3.51
CA ASP A 76 -13.22 13.60 2.11
C ASP A 76 -12.06 13.42 1.10
N VAL A 77 -10.82 13.40 1.58
CA VAL A 77 -9.63 13.28 0.72
C VAL A 77 -9.22 11.82 0.62
N GLN A 78 -9.15 11.34 -0.61
CA GLN A 78 -8.61 10.04 -0.95
C GLN A 78 -7.44 10.21 -1.90
N THR A 79 -6.28 9.64 -1.53
CA THR A 79 -5.07 9.65 -2.35
C THR A 79 -4.74 8.23 -2.77
N GLU A 80 -4.53 8.01 -4.06
CA GLU A 80 -4.09 6.73 -4.62
C GLU A 80 -2.59 6.77 -4.89
N THR A 81 -1.89 5.73 -4.47
CA THR A 81 -0.48 5.49 -4.79
C THR A 81 -0.30 4.11 -5.40
N THR A 82 0.76 3.94 -6.19
CA THR A 82 1.12 2.66 -6.80
C THR A 82 2.50 2.25 -6.35
N ILE A 83 2.65 0.99 -5.93
CA ILE A 83 3.95 0.42 -5.56
C ILE A 83 4.87 0.35 -6.77
N LYS A 84 6.13 0.77 -6.61
CA LYS A 84 7.17 0.70 -7.64
C LYS A 84 8.23 -0.33 -7.30
N SER A 85 8.62 -0.42 -6.05
CA SER A 85 9.56 -1.44 -5.59
C SER A 85 9.31 -1.81 -4.14
N ILE A 86 9.67 -3.04 -3.82
CA ILE A 86 9.67 -3.59 -2.46
C ILE A 86 10.97 -4.35 -2.26
N LYS A 87 11.65 -4.08 -1.14
CA LYS A 87 12.89 -4.74 -0.74
C LYS A 87 12.86 -5.05 0.75
N LEU A 88 13.42 -6.18 1.15
CA LEU A 88 13.64 -6.48 2.56
C LEU A 88 14.63 -5.47 3.16
N ALA A 89 14.31 -4.94 4.33
CA ALA A 89 15.15 -4.00 5.06
C ALA A 89 14.83 -4.05 6.57
N ASP A 90 15.82 -4.00 7.42
CA ASP A 90 15.79 -3.79 8.88
C ASP A 90 14.49 -4.19 9.63
N GLY A 91 14.11 -5.46 9.54
CA GLY A 91 12.91 -5.99 10.20
C GLY A 91 11.59 -5.65 9.52
N GLY A 92 11.62 -5.23 8.25
CA GLY A 92 10.43 -4.90 7.47
C GLY A 92 10.69 -4.86 5.98
N PHE A 93 9.88 -4.07 5.29
CA PHE A 93 9.92 -3.89 3.85
C PHE A 93 10.15 -2.41 3.53
N ARG A 94 11.20 -2.13 2.77
CA ARG A 94 11.37 -0.81 2.17
C ARG A 94 10.51 -0.73 0.92
N ILE A 95 9.53 0.13 0.94
CA ILE A 95 8.56 0.31 -0.13
C ILE A 95 8.79 1.67 -0.78
N THR A 96 8.89 1.68 -2.11
CA THR A 96 8.89 2.90 -2.91
C THR A 96 7.61 2.94 -3.72
N GLU A 97 6.92 4.06 -3.64
CA GLU A 97 5.64 4.32 -4.31
C GLU A 97 5.74 5.51 -5.25
N SER A 98 4.87 5.53 -6.24
CA SER A 98 4.63 6.73 -7.03
C SER A 98 3.19 7.19 -6.87
N PHE A 99 3.00 8.50 -6.79
CA PHE A 99 1.68 9.12 -6.76
C PHE A 99 1.64 10.29 -7.74
N SER A 100 0.47 10.50 -8.34
CA SER A 100 0.20 11.68 -9.16
C SER A 100 -0.20 12.82 -8.25
N LYS A 101 0.51 13.95 -8.31
CA LYS A 101 0.05 15.17 -7.65
C LYS A 101 -1.16 15.69 -8.41
N ARG A 102 -2.34 15.67 -7.80
CA ARG A 102 -3.54 16.28 -8.39
C ARG A 102 -3.28 17.74 -8.71
N GLY A 103 -3.53 18.15 -9.96
CA GLY A 103 -3.32 19.53 -10.42
C GLY A 103 -1.93 19.84 -11.02
N SER A 104 -1.02 18.86 -11.11
CA SER A 104 0.21 19.01 -11.88
C SER A 104 -0.10 18.86 -13.37
N TRP A 105 -0.16 19.97 -14.09
CA TRP A 105 -0.34 20.01 -15.55
C TRP A 105 0.81 19.32 -16.33
N LEU A 106 1.96 19.10 -15.69
CA LEU A 106 3.11 18.38 -16.24
C LEU A 106 3.10 16.89 -16.01
N GLY A 107 2.07 16.33 -15.31
CA GLY A 107 1.98 14.89 -15.02
C GLY A 107 3.15 14.34 -14.20
N LEU A 108 3.84 15.18 -13.42
CA LEU A 108 4.98 14.80 -12.60
C LEU A 108 4.54 13.84 -11.50
N ARG A 109 5.01 12.60 -11.59
CA ARG A 109 4.83 11.61 -10.54
C ARG A 109 5.88 11.80 -9.46
N LYS A 110 5.45 12.04 -8.23
CA LYS A 110 6.34 12.03 -7.08
C LYS A 110 6.55 10.59 -6.60
N LYS A 111 7.76 10.33 -6.09
CA LYS A 111 8.11 9.09 -5.41
C LYS A 111 8.18 9.31 -3.92
N ALA A 112 7.69 8.36 -3.14
CA ALA A 112 7.84 8.31 -1.70
C ALA A 112 8.42 6.95 -1.30
N THR A 113 9.26 6.94 -0.27
CA THR A 113 9.87 5.73 0.27
C THR A 113 9.66 5.69 1.78
N TYR A 114 9.26 4.52 2.28
CA TYR A 114 9.06 4.27 3.71
C TYR A 114 9.40 2.82 4.06
N ILE A 115 9.49 2.52 5.36
CA ILE A 115 9.61 1.16 5.88
C ILE A 115 8.27 0.73 6.44
N LEU A 116 7.74 -0.39 5.95
CA LEU A 116 6.55 -1.04 6.51
C LEU A 116 7.00 -2.23 7.33
N LYS A 117 6.63 -2.25 8.61
CA LYS A 117 6.88 -3.36 9.53
C LYS A 117 5.58 -4.04 9.89
N VAL A 118 5.52 -5.35 9.75
CA VAL A 118 4.39 -6.17 10.19
C VAL A 118 4.73 -6.70 11.57
N LEU A 119 4.08 -6.16 12.62
CA LEU A 119 4.32 -6.57 14.00
C LEU A 119 3.60 -7.88 14.32
N ASP A 120 2.38 -8.00 13.85
CA ASP A 120 1.52 -9.17 13.93
C ASP A 120 0.45 -9.11 12.81
N PRO A 121 -0.41 -10.13 12.61
CA PRO A 121 -1.42 -10.12 11.55
C PRO A 121 -2.42 -8.97 11.59
N LEU A 122 -2.54 -8.28 12.72
CA LEU A 122 -3.51 -7.21 12.96
C LEU A 122 -2.86 -5.84 13.19
N THR A 123 -1.52 -5.76 13.18
CA THR A 123 -0.81 -4.51 13.51
C THR A 123 0.38 -4.29 12.58
N ILE A 124 0.45 -3.12 11.99
CA ILE A 124 1.59 -2.67 11.18
C ILE A 124 2.11 -1.31 11.66
N GLU A 125 3.35 -1.03 11.34
CA GLU A 125 3.96 0.29 11.49
C GLU A 125 4.48 0.78 10.14
N ILE A 126 4.27 2.06 9.88
CA ILE A 126 4.85 2.76 8.74
C ILE A 126 5.82 3.81 9.26
N TRP A 127 7.08 3.68 8.84
CA TRP A 127 8.18 4.56 9.20
C TRP A 127 8.60 5.36 7.98
N ASP A 128 8.34 6.65 7.97
CA ASP A 128 8.90 7.57 6.99
C ASP A 128 10.05 8.41 7.61
N ALA A 129 10.61 9.35 6.85
CA ALA A 129 11.75 10.15 7.30
C ALA A 129 11.43 11.04 8.52
N ALA A 130 10.15 11.37 8.75
CA ALA A 130 9.72 12.34 9.74
C ALA A 130 8.99 11.70 10.92
N SER A 131 8.34 10.53 10.73
CA SER A 131 7.42 9.98 11.71
C SER A 131 7.27 8.46 11.63
N MET A 132 6.68 7.90 12.66
CA MET A 132 6.18 6.53 12.68
C MET A 132 4.69 6.56 13.01
N THR A 133 3.90 5.84 12.24
CA THR A 133 2.47 5.66 12.50
C THR A 133 2.16 4.18 12.58
N ARG A 134 1.42 3.80 13.62
CA ARG A 134 0.94 2.43 13.82
C ARG A 134 -0.50 2.33 13.37
N TYR A 135 -0.85 1.21 12.76
CA TYR A 135 -2.18 0.93 12.23
C TYR A 135 -2.70 -0.41 12.71
N ALA A 136 -4.00 -0.46 12.99
CA ALA A 136 -4.74 -1.68 13.31
C ALA A 136 -5.58 -2.14 12.12
N LYS A 137 -5.62 -3.44 11.86
CA LYS A 137 -6.38 -4.02 10.75
C LYS A 137 -7.89 -4.03 11.05
N CYS A 138 -8.68 -3.47 10.15
CA CYS A 138 -10.14 -3.47 10.24
C CYS A 138 -10.83 -4.68 9.57
N GLY A 139 -10.09 -5.52 8.87
CA GLY A 139 -10.62 -6.64 8.10
C GLY A 139 -10.34 -6.48 6.60
N SER A 140 -10.70 -7.51 5.82
CA SER A 140 -10.55 -7.51 4.36
C SER A 140 -11.80 -6.96 3.71
N GLN A 141 -11.87 -5.65 3.53
CA GLN A 141 -12.91 -5.03 2.71
C GLN A 141 -12.37 -4.73 1.31
N ARG A 142 -13.24 -4.83 0.30
CA ARG A 142 -12.88 -4.40 -1.05
C ARG A 142 -12.62 -2.90 -1.04
N PRO A 143 -11.60 -2.40 -1.75
CA PRO A 143 -11.42 -0.96 -1.92
C PRO A 143 -12.65 -0.37 -2.61
N PRO A 144 -12.97 0.88 -2.34
CA PRO A 144 -13.98 1.59 -3.11
C PRO A 144 -13.56 1.60 -4.60
N ILE A 145 -14.53 1.32 -5.44
CA ILE A 145 -14.35 1.29 -6.90
C ILE A 145 -14.40 2.73 -7.43
#